data_54d350c948a0cdeaf7f5668261a48379
#
_entry.id   54d350c948a0cdeaf7f5668261a48379
#
_cell.length_a   1.000
_cell.length_b   1.000
_cell.length_c   1.000
_cell.angle_alpha   90.00
_cell.angle_beta   90.00
_cell.angle_gamma   90.00
#
_symmetry.space_group_name_H-M   'P 1'
#
loop_
_entity.id
_entity.type
_entity.pdbx_description
1 polymer ?
#
loop_
_entity_poly.entity_id
_entity_poly.type
_entity_poly.pdbx_seq_one_letter_code
_entity_poly.pdbx_strand_id
1 'polypeptide(L)'
;IAQEDGRITVESDNGASGSGTTLPDALAAMREGAEGTLFLDTAEHIILLQSTQSLLPAAVRQRQFRPAAKLYLARMDALDADGCVEFLQAHPGAVTLADAHAALLRGEALDPAILLPGENGGIILAG
;
A
#
# COMPACT_ATOMS: atom_id res chain seq x y z
N ILE A 1 4.34 -0.03 -0.30
CA ILE A 1 5.09 0.71 0.73
C ILE A 1 6.03 -0.25 1.44
N ALA A 2 7.30 0.04 1.48
CA ALA A 2 8.34 -0.76 2.12
C ALA A 2 9.16 0.10 3.08
N GLN A 3 9.83 -0.53 4.03
CA GLN A 3 10.72 0.16 4.98
C GLN A 3 11.99 -0.66 5.17
N GLU A 4 13.14 0.03 5.12
CA GLU A 4 14.45 -0.59 5.37
C GLU A 4 15.36 0.45 6.03
N ASP A 5 16.03 0.07 7.11
CA ASP A 5 16.97 0.91 7.86
C ASP A 5 16.39 2.29 8.24
N GLY A 6 15.12 2.32 8.64
CA GLY A 6 14.42 3.55 9.02
C GLY A 6 13.99 4.42 7.85
N ARG A 7 14.20 3.96 6.61
CA ARG A 7 13.81 4.69 5.41
C ARG A 7 12.62 4.03 4.74
N ILE A 8 11.59 4.83 4.44
CA ILE A 8 10.36 4.36 3.80
C ILE A 8 10.49 4.55 2.29
N THR A 9 10.17 3.52 1.53
CA THR A 9 10.14 3.55 0.08
C THR A 9 8.72 3.28 -0.41
N VAL A 10 8.23 4.09 -1.34
CA VAL A 10 6.95 3.91 -1.99
C VAL A 10 7.15 3.69 -3.47
N GLU A 11 6.33 2.85 -4.06
CA GLU A 11 6.39 2.52 -5.48
C GLU A 11 4.98 2.40 -6.02
N SER A 12 4.76 2.92 -7.22
CA SER A 12 3.48 2.78 -7.91
C SER A 12 3.61 1.85 -9.11
N ASP A 13 2.49 1.37 -9.61
CA ASP A 13 2.42 0.45 -10.76
C ASP A 13 2.88 1.10 -12.07
N ASN A 14 2.92 2.42 -12.14
CA ASN A 14 3.41 3.14 -13.32
C ASN A 14 4.93 3.38 -13.31
N GLY A 15 5.65 2.77 -12.35
CA GLY A 15 7.11 2.87 -12.26
C GLY A 15 7.62 4.05 -11.44
N ALA A 16 6.75 4.92 -10.95
CA ALA A 16 7.17 6.02 -10.08
C ALA A 16 7.56 5.47 -8.70
N SER A 17 8.60 6.01 -8.11
CA SER A 17 9.06 5.62 -6.77
C SER A 17 9.64 6.81 -6.03
N GLY A 18 9.69 6.71 -4.71
CA GLY A 18 10.29 7.71 -3.86
C GLY A 18 10.59 7.16 -2.48
N SER A 19 11.48 7.82 -1.74
CA SER A 19 11.81 7.39 -0.39
C SER A 19 12.02 8.60 0.52
N GLY A 20 11.87 8.37 1.82
CA GLY A 20 12.02 9.37 2.85
C GLY A 20 12.00 8.76 4.23
N THR A 21 12.13 9.59 5.25
CA THR A 21 12.09 9.12 6.65
C THR A 21 10.68 9.01 7.19
N THR A 22 9.71 9.63 6.53
CA THR A 22 8.28 9.53 6.84
C THR A 22 7.50 9.15 5.58
N LEU A 23 6.28 8.66 5.76
CA LEU A 23 5.42 8.35 4.62
C LEU A 23 5.10 9.58 3.77
N PRO A 24 4.72 10.75 4.33
CA PRO A 24 4.52 11.95 3.52
C PRO A 24 5.74 12.36 2.71
N ASP A 25 6.94 12.25 3.28
CA ASP A 25 8.19 12.59 2.58
C ASP A 25 8.44 11.63 1.41
N ALA A 26 8.22 10.34 1.62
CA ALA A 26 8.38 9.33 0.57
C ALA A 26 7.39 9.57 -0.58
N LEU A 27 6.14 9.89 -0.26
CA LEU A 27 5.11 10.20 -1.27
C LEU A 27 5.45 11.47 -2.05
N ALA A 28 5.95 12.50 -1.37
CA ALA A 28 6.36 13.74 -2.03
C ALA A 28 7.54 13.48 -3.00
N ALA A 29 8.52 12.68 -2.58
CA ALA A 29 9.65 12.31 -3.43
C ALA A 29 9.20 11.53 -4.67
N MET A 30 8.23 10.63 -4.51
CA MET A 30 7.67 9.88 -5.62
C MET A 30 6.97 10.81 -6.64
N ARG A 31 6.21 11.78 -6.16
CA ARG A 31 5.51 12.74 -7.02
C ARG A 31 6.48 13.63 -7.78
N GLU A 32 7.57 14.07 -7.13
CA GLU A 32 8.59 14.90 -7.77
C GLU A 32 9.35 14.15 -8.85
N GLY A 33 9.60 12.85 -8.64
CA GLY A 33 10.32 12.02 -9.59
C GLY A 33 9.47 11.43 -10.71
N ALA A 34 8.14 11.57 -10.65
CA ALA A 34 7.25 10.99 -11.64
C ALA A 34 7.28 11.77 -12.95
N GLU A 35 7.22 11.05 -14.07
CA GLU A 35 7.01 11.66 -15.38
C GLU A 35 5.54 12.06 -15.49
N GLY A 36 5.28 13.37 -15.62
CA GLY A 36 3.92 13.90 -15.66
C GLY A 36 3.31 14.03 -14.26
N THR A 37 1.99 14.15 -14.19
CA THR A 37 1.26 14.35 -12.96
C THR A 37 0.88 13.01 -12.33
N LEU A 38 1.22 12.81 -11.07
CA LEU A 38 0.84 11.63 -10.32
C LEU A 38 -0.31 11.99 -9.35
N PHE A 39 -1.45 11.31 -9.51
CA PHE A 39 -2.62 11.50 -8.67
C PHE A 39 -2.75 10.35 -7.69
N LEU A 40 -2.40 10.57 -6.42
CA LEU A 40 -2.51 9.54 -5.38
C LEU A 40 -3.95 9.24 -5.01
N ASP A 41 -4.86 10.17 -5.23
CA ASP A 41 -6.30 10.01 -4.96
C ASP A 41 -6.99 9.06 -5.95
N THR A 42 -6.31 8.66 -7.04
CA THR A 42 -6.83 7.67 -7.98
C THR A 42 -6.34 6.25 -7.69
N ALA A 43 -5.43 6.08 -6.73
CA ALA A 43 -4.95 4.76 -6.34
C ALA A 43 -6.11 3.91 -5.80
N GLU A 44 -6.31 2.73 -6.36
CA GLU A 44 -7.38 1.82 -5.97
C GLU A 44 -6.93 0.76 -4.95
N HIS A 45 -5.62 0.51 -4.88
CA HIS A 45 -5.03 -0.52 -4.03
C HIS A 45 -3.79 0.01 -3.35
N ILE A 46 -3.74 -0.12 -2.03
CA ILE A 46 -2.60 0.27 -1.21
C ILE A 46 -2.06 -0.98 -0.52
N ILE A 47 -0.78 -1.28 -0.75
CA ILE A 47 -0.14 -2.48 -0.23
C ILE A 47 0.95 -2.08 0.75
N LEU A 48 0.88 -2.58 1.97
CA LEU A 48 1.94 -2.46 2.96
C LEU A 48 2.72 -3.77 2.99
N LEU A 49 4.00 -3.74 2.64
CA LEU A 49 4.85 -4.91 2.72
C LEU A 49 5.12 -5.28 4.18
N GLN A 50 5.63 -6.47 4.42
CA GLN A 50 5.83 -7.02 5.77
C GLN A 50 6.60 -6.07 6.69
N SER A 51 7.59 -5.36 6.17
CA SER A 51 8.41 -4.43 6.94
C SER A 51 7.68 -3.15 7.37
N THR A 52 6.48 -2.87 6.82
CA THR A 52 5.80 -1.59 7.01
C THR A 52 4.47 -1.69 7.73
N GLN A 53 4.16 -2.83 8.35
CA GLN A 53 2.88 -2.99 9.05
C GLN A 53 2.72 -2.01 10.20
N SER A 54 3.82 -1.57 10.80
CA SER A 54 3.80 -0.52 11.84
C SER A 54 3.40 0.85 11.29
N LEU A 55 3.43 1.04 9.96
CA LEU A 55 3.01 2.28 9.31
C LEU A 55 1.50 2.32 9.00
N LEU A 56 0.75 1.29 9.38
CA LEU A 56 -0.69 1.25 9.11
C LEU A 56 -1.42 2.51 9.57
N PRO A 57 -1.22 3.02 10.81
CA PRO A 57 -1.87 4.25 11.23
C PRO A 57 -1.53 5.45 10.35
N ALA A 58 -0.28 5.57 9.93
CA ALA A 58 0.14 6.67 9.05
C ALA A 58 -0.50 6.55 7.67
N ALA A 59 -0.59 5.33 7.13
CA ALA A 59 -1.19 5.10 5.82
C ALA A 59 -2.69 5.43 5.79
N VAL A 60 -3.44 5.02 6.82
CA VAL A 60 -4.89 5.29 6.85
C VAL A 60 -5.21 6.76 7.09
N ARG A 61 -4.28 7.52 7.66
CA ARG A 61 -4.44 8.96 7.89
C ARG A 61 -3.96 9.81 6.74
N GLN A 62 -3.38 9.21 5.70
CA GLN A 62 -2.84 9.95 4.57
C GLN A 62 -3.97 10.50 3.71
N ARG A 63 -4.14 11.83 3.72
CA ARG A 63 -5.24 12.51 3.02
C ARG A 63 -5.13 12.43 1.51
N GLN A 64 -3.94 12.15 0.99
CA GLN A 64 -3.72 12.04 -0.44
C GLN A 64 -4.31 10.76 -1.02
N PHE A 65 -4.53 9.74 -0.18
CA PHE A 65 -5.14 8.49 -0.61
C PHE A 65 -6.66 8.59 -0.59
N ARG A 66 -7.28 7.93 -1.55
CA ARG A 66 -8.73 7.82 -1.64
C ARG A 66 -9.25 6.91 -0.51
N PRO A 67 -10.27 7.34 0.27
CA PRO A 67 -10.81 6.50 1.34
C PRO A 67 -11.35 5.14 0.88
N ALA A 68 -11.84 5.06 -0.35
CA ALA A 68 -12.35 3.82 -0.92
C ALA A 68 -11.25 2.89 -1.46
N ALA A 69 -9.98 3.29 -1.42
CA ALA A 69 -8.88 2.42 -1.84
C ALA A 69 -8.82 1.18 -0.95
N LYS A 70 -8.58 0.02 -1.56
CA LYS A 70 -8.47 -1.24 -0.83
C LYS A 70 -7.11 -1.35 -0.17
N LEU A 71 -7.08 -1.88 1.05
CA LEU A 71 -5.87 -2.04 1.85
C LEU A 71 -5.46 -3.51 1.91
N TYR A 72 -4.17 -3.76 1.71
CA TYR A 72 -3.60 -5.10 1.76
C TYR A 72 -2.35 -5.11 2.63
N LEU A 73 -2.16 -6.17 3.40
CA LEU A 73 -0.90 -6.45 4.08
C LEU A 73 -0.22 -7.61 3.35
N ALA A 74 0.99 -7.40 2.88
CA ALA A 74 1.73 -8.43 2.16
C ALA A 74 2.76 -9.07 3.09
N ARG A 75 2.78 -10.39 3.14
CA ARG A 75 3.75 -11.15 3.93
C ARG A 75 4.99 -11.48 3.10
N MET A 76 5.58 -10.44 2.54
CA MET A 76 6.80 -10.54 1.75
C MET A 76 7.57 -9.22 1.86
N ASP A 77 8.86 -9.25 1.58
CA ASP A 77 9.72 -8.07 1.72
C ASP A 77 9.83 -7.25 0.44
N ALA A 78 9.47 -7.83 -0.68
CA ALA A 78 9.48 -7.15 -1.97
C ALA A 78 8.32 -7.63 -2.82
N LEU A 79 7.79 -6.73 -3.64
CA LEU A 79 6.65 -7.01 -4.49
C LEU A 79 6.78 -6.18 -5.77
N ASP A 80 6.49 -6.80 -6.91
CA ASP A 80 6.41 -6.09 -8.18
C ASP A 80 5.03 -5.43 -8.28
N ALA A 81 4.98 -4.11 -8.09
CA ALA A 81 3.72 -3.36 -8.12
C ALA A 81 3.01 -3.50 -9.46
N ASP A 82 3.77 -3.46 -10.56
CA ASP A 82 3.23 -3.59 -11.91
C ASP A 82 2.59 -4.98 -12.12
N GLY A 83 3.25 -6.03 -11.61
CA GLY A 83 2.75 -7.39 -11.72
C GLY A 83 1.51 -7.70 -10.88
N CYS A 84 1.16 -6.83 -9.93
CA CYS A 84 0.01 -7.06 -9.05
C CYS A 84 -1.31 -6.49 -9.58
N VAL A 85 -1.26 -5.53 -10.49
CA VAL A 85 -2.45 -4.77 -10.90
C VAL A 85 -3.56 -5.69 -11.41
N GLU A 86 -3.24 -6.56 -12.34
CA GLU A 86 -4.21 -7.47 -12.94
C GLU A 86 -4.83 -8.42 -11.92
N PHE A 87 -3.99 -8.97 -11.03
CA PHE A 87 -4.47 -9.87 -9.97
C PHE A 87 -5.43 -9.15 -9.04
N LEU A 88 -5.09 -7.94 -8.57
CA LEU A 88 -5.91 -7.20 -7.63
C LEU A 88 -7.22 -6.70 -8.25
N GLN A 89 -7.22 -6.38 -9.54
CA GLN A 89 -8.45 -6.03 -10.25
C GLN A 89 -9.41 -7.22 -10.35
N ALA A 90 -8.88 -8.43 -10.53
CA ALA A 90 -9.67 -9.65 -10.60
C ALA A 90 -10.09 -10.16 -9.20
N HIS A 91 -9.29 -9.87 -8.16
CA HIS A 91 -9.50 -10.38 -6.79
C HIS A 91 -9.38 -9.24 -5.77
N PRO A 92 -10.27 -8.23 -5.81
CA PRO A 92 -10.17 -7.11 -4.88
C PRO A 92 -10.46 -7.54 -3.44
N GLY A 93 -9.72 -6.96 -2.50
CA GLY A 93 -9.98 -7.14 -1.09
C GLY A 93 -11.26 -6.43 -0.64
N ALA A 94 -11.73 -6.76 0.56
CA ALA A 94 -12.97 -6.21 1.11
C ALA A 94 -12.75 -4.96 1.98
N VAL A 95 -11.56 -4.80 2.56
CA VAL A 95 -11.27 -3.72 3.52
C VAL A 95 -10.72 -2.50 2.80
N THR A 96 -11.34 -1.34 3.04
CA THR A 96 -10.88 -0.06 2.51
C THR A 96 -10.06 0.71 3.56
N LEU A 97 -9.39 1.79 3.12
CA LEU A 97 -8.72 2.70 4.05
C LEU A 97 -9.71 3.33 5.03
N ALA A 98 -10.93 3.65 4.59
CA ALA A 98 -11.98 4.18 5.47
C ALA A 98 -12.37 3.17 6.54
N ASP A 99 -12.51 1.89 6.19
CA ASP A 99 -12.80 0.82 7.15
C ASP A 99 -11.69 0.68 8.19
N ALA A 100 -10.44 0.73 7.73
CA ALA A 100 -9.28 0.63 8.61
C ALA A 100 -9.19 1.83 9.56
N HIS A 101 -9.44 3.02 9.06
CA HIS A 101 -9.43 4.24 9.89
C HIS A 101 -10.52 4.18 10.98
N ALA A 102 -11.73 3.76 10.61
CA ALA A 102 -12.82 3.62 11.55
C ALA A 102 -12.48 2.59 12.64
N ALA A 103 -11.89 1.46 12.28
CA ALA A 103 -11.47 0.44 13.25
C ALA A 103 -10.42 0.97 14.22
N LEU A 104 -9.42 1.72 13.72
CA LEU A 104 -8.41 2.33 14.57
C LEU A 104 -9.00 3.33 15.56
N LEU A 105 -9.96 4.15 15.12
CA LEU A 105 -10.62 5.14 15.99
C LEU A 105 -11.43 4.49 17.09
N ARG A 106 -12.00 3.30 16.84
CA ARG A 106 -12.79 2.55 17.84
C ARG A 106 -11.95 1.61 18.70
N GLY A 107 -10.64 1.50 18.42
CA GLY A 107 -9.78 0.52 19.09
C GLY A 107 -10.12 -0.91 18.76
N GLU A 108 -10.78 -1.17 17.64
CA GLU A 108 -11.16 -2.50 17.19
C GLU A 108 -10.01 -3.16 16.40
N ALA A 109 -10.00 -4.50 16.39
CA ALA A 109 -9.06 -5.25 15.57
C ALA A 109 -9.35 -5.02 14.09
N LEU A 110 -8.28 -4.88 13.30
CA LEU A 110 -8.36 -4.73 11.86
C LEU A 110 -8.01 -6.06 11.20
N ASP A 111 -8.81 -6.50 10.25
CA ASP A 111 -8.60 -7.75 9.51
C ASP A 111 -8.55 -7.47 8.00
N PRO A 112 -7.47 -6.79 7.52
CA PRO A 112 -7.34 -6.49 6.10
C PRO A 112 -7.01 -7.73 5.29
N ALA A 113 -7.19 -7.64 3.98
CA ALA A 113 -6.78 -8.69 3.07
C ALA A 113 -5.27 -8.91 3.16
N ILE A 114 -4.85 -10.18 3.16
CA ILE A 114 -3.44 -10.55 3.27
C ILE A 114 -2.97 -11.15 1.95
N LEU A 115 -1.86 -10.61 1.42
CA LEU A 115 -1.20 -11.14 0.24
C LEU A 115 -0.06 -12.05 0.66
N LEU A 116 -0.02 -13.25 0.10
CA LEU A 116 1.02 -14.24 0.36
C LEU A 116 1.78 -14.52 -0.94
N PRO A 117 3.07 -14.91 -0.85
CA PRO A 117 3.78 -15.35 -2.05
C PRO A 117 3.13 -16.62 -2.59
N GLY A 118 2.83 -16.64 -3.88
CA GLY A 118 2.30 -17.78 -4.59
C GLY A 118 3.40 -18.56 -5.29
N GLU A 119 3.01 -19.63 -6.00
CA GLU A 119 3.93 -20.39 -6.83
C GLU A 119 4.42 -19.54 -8.01
N ASN A 120 5.64 -19.80 -8.46
CA ASN A 120 6.26 -19.13 -9.62
C ASN A 120 6.37 -17.61 -9.48
N GLY A 121 6.57 -17.11 -8.26
CA GLY A 121 6.75 -15.68 -8.04
C GLY A 121 5.47 -14.86 -8.09
N GLY A 122 4.31 -15.50 -8.18
CA GLY A 122 3.02 -14.82 -8.14
C GLY A 122 2.57 -14.48 -6.72
N ILE A 123 1.34 -13.99 -6.61
CA ILE A 123 0.71 -13.68 -5.32
C ILE A 123 -0.62 -14.40 -5.20
N ILE A 124 -1.02 -14.67 -3.97
CA ILE A 124 -2.35 -15.20 -3.63
C ILE A 124 -2.98 -14.36 -2.54
N LEU A 125 -4.29 -14.33 -2.51
CA LEU A 125 -5.05 -13.60 -1.50
C LEU A 125 -5.50 -14.58 -0.41
N ALA A 126 -5.19 -14.27 0.85
CA ALA A 126 -5.58 -15.07 2.01
C ALA A 126 -6.57 -14.28 2.86
N GLY A 127 -7.50 -14.99 3.42
CA GLY A 127 -8.53 -14.42 4.26
C GLY A 127 -9.70 -13.92 3.46
#